data_90c9cba0f1be3063f9d58c1ae6a30af3
#
_entry.id   90c9cba0f1be3063f9d58c1ae6a30af3
#
_cell.length_a   1.000
_cell.length_b   1.000
_cell.length_c   1.000
_cell.angle_alpha   90.00
_cell.angle_beta   90.00
_cell.angle_gamma   90.00
#
_symmetry.space_group_name_H-M   'P 1'
#
loop_
_entity.id
_entity.type
_entity.pdbx_description
1 polymer ?
#
loop_
_entity_poly.entity_id
_entity_poly.type
_entity_poly.pdbx_seq_one_letter_code
_entity_poly.pdbx_strand_id
1 'polypeptide(L)'
;MKAEIPITWAEVVDSTNSWASREMSVIDKMSVFAALYQTAGRGQRGNKWHSATGENLTFSIALRFGNSLTGNVRAMDQFVLTEVAALSVADFLSDKGADVRIKWPNDIYVRDRKICGMLIENSLRGDEVATSIVGIGINLNQRDFPAELANPTSLAIATGKEIGPKEALEDFLPFFLMRLEMSLTTEGRAEMRNDYLDILYRKDKPFPYRDNVTGEEFTGTIKGISDIGELLAEMPDKSIKSFSFKEIGYII
;
A
#
# COMPACT_ATOMS: atom_id res chain seq x y z
N MET A 1 -8.12 17.35 -21.87
CA MET A 1 -9.01 17.37 -20.68
C MET A 1 -8.51 16.28 -19.73
N LYS A 2 -8.09 16.64 -18.51
CA LYS A 2 -7.82 15.61 -17.48
C LYS A 2 -9.17 14.91 -17.23
N ALA A 3 -9.22 13.60 -17.36
CA ALA A 3 -10.43 12.85 -17.03
C ALA A 3 -10.73 13.09 -15.55
N GLU A 4 -11.91 13.61 -15.26
CA GLU A 4 -12.38 13.79 -13.88
C GLU A 4 -12.59 12.40 -13.30
N ILE A 5 -11.86 12.08 -12.21
CA ILE A 5 -11.96 10.79 -11.55
C ILE A 5 -13.16 10.85 -10.61
N PRO A 6 -14.18 9.97 -10.77
CA PRO A 6 -15.30 9.92 -9.86
C PRO A 6 -14.84 9.57 -8.45
N ILE A 7 -15.19 10.42 -7.46
CA ILE A 7 -14.94 10.21 -6.03
C ILE A 7 -16.27 10.13 -5.31
N THR A 8 -16.55 9.03 -4.66
CA THR A 8 -17.77 8.82 -3.87
C THR A 8 -17.42 8.69 -2.40
N TRP A 9 -18.05 9.51 -1.55
CA TRP A 9 -17.90 9.50 -0.11
C TRP A 9 -19.11 8.91 0.58
N ALA A 10 -18.88 8.14 1.64
CA ALA A 10 -19.90 7.70 2.57
C ALA A 10 -19.49 8.04 4.02
N GLU A 11 -20.49 8.31 4.86
CA GLU A 11 -20.27 8.47 6.31
C GLU A 11 -19.84 7.12 6.92
N VAL A 12 -20.55 6.04 6.57
CA VAL A 12 -20.34 4.70 7.11
C VAL A 12 -20.50 3.65 6.01
N VAL A 13 -19.55 2.70 5.93
CA VAL A 13 -19.64 1.51 5.09
C VAL A 13 -19.14 0.28 5.86
N ASP A 14 -19.35 -0.91 5.31
CA ASP A 14 -18.71 -2.13 5.80
C ASP A 14 -17.19 -2.07 5.58
N SER A 15 -16.76 -1.91 4.32
CA SER A 15 -15.39 -1.74 3.88
C SER A 15 -15.38 -1.04 2.53
N THR A 16 -14.47 -0.10 2.32
CA THR A 16 -14.31 0.58 1.02
C THR A 16 -13.92 -0.39 -0.08
N ASN A 17 -13.09 -1.43 0.19
CA ASN A 17 -12.80 -2.50 -0.78
C ASN A 17 -14.05 -3.29 -1.14
N SER A 18 -14.86 -3.67 -0.16
CA SER A 18 -16.11 -4.41 -0.42
C SER A 18 -17.09 -3.56 -1.20
N TRP A 19 -17.19 -2.27 -0.90
CA TRP A 19 -18.02 -1.33 -1.66
C TRP A 19 -17.52 -1.19 -3.10
N ALA A 20 -16.23 -0.91 -3.32
CA ALA A 20 -15.64 -0.85 -4.65
C ALA A 20 -15.86 -2.12 -5.46
N SER A 21 -15.80 -3.30 -4.81
CA SER A 21 -16.08 -4.60 -5.45
C SER A 21 -17.51 -4.70 -5.94
N ARG A 22 -18.49 -4.24 -5.16
CA ARG A 22 -19.92 -4.24 -5.57
C ARG A 22 -20.18 -3.34 -6.77
N GLU A 23 -19.46 -2.22 -6.87
CA GLU A 23 -19.61 -1.22 -7.92
C GLU A 23 -18.73 -1.50 -9.16
N MET A 24 -17.86 -2.53 -9.14
CA MET A 24 -16.87 -2.77 -10.19
C MET A 24 -17.48 -2.90 -11.60
N SER A 25 -18.70 -3.41 -11.71
CA SER A 25 -19.37 -3.62 -13.01
C SER A 25 -19.67 -2.32 -13.77
N VAL A 26 -19.87 -1.22 -13.04
CA VAL A 26 -20.22 0.10 -13.62
C VAL A 26 -19.02 1.04 -13.75
N ILE A 27 -17.83 0.62 -13.31
CA ILE A 27 -16.61 1.43 -13.42
C ILE A 27 -16.06 1.32 -14.83
N ASP A 28 -15.89 2.47 -15.50
CA ASP A 28 -15.30 2.53 -16.84
C ASP A 28 -13.79 2.33 -16.81
N LYS A 29 -13.05 3.17 -16.07
CA LYS A 29 -11.57 3.14 -16.01
C LYS A 29 -11.07 3.13 -14.57
N MET A 30 -11.48 4.13 -13.80
CA MET A 30 -11.06 4.35 -12.44
C MET A 30 -12.16 5.07 -11.65
N SER A 31 -12.35 4.67 -10.39
CA SER A 31 -13.22 5.36 -9.43
C SER A 31 -12.66 5.24 -8.02
N VAL A 32 -12.96 6.21 -7.17
CA VAL A 32 -12.52 6.23 -5.77
C VAL A 32 -13.73 6.16 -4.85
N PHE A 33 -13.66 5.27 -3.86
CA PHE A 33 -14.66 5.06 -2.82
C PHE A 33 -14.02 5.34 -1.48
N ALA A 34 -14.46 6.38 -0.78
CA ALA A 34 -13.91 6.80 0.49
C ALA A 34 -14.99 6.83 1.58
N ALA A 35 -14.60 6.54 2.82
CA ALA A 35 -15.52 6.54 3.95
C ALA A 35 -14.90 7.18 5.18
N LEU A 36 -15.73 7.88 5.98
CA LEU A 36 -15.31 8.43 7.26
C LEU A 36 -15.20 7.33 8.34
N TYR A 37 -15.98 6.24 8.21
CA TYR A 37 -15.93 5.11 9.11
C TYR A 37 -16.19 3.78 8.40
N GLN A 38 -15.45 2.74 8.77
CA GLN A 38 -15.66 1.36 8.33
C GLN A 38 -16.07 0.45 9.49
N THR A 39 -17.23 -0.21 9.40
CA THR A 39 -17.70 -1.16 10.43
C THR A 39 -16.98 -2.50 10.39
N ALA A 40 -16.42 -2.87 9.24
CA ALA A 40 -15.69 -4.11 8.99
C ALA A 40 -14.45 -3.86 8.12
N GLY A 41 -13.62 -2.86 8.50
CA GLY A 41 -12.39 -2.52 7.81
C GLY A 41 -11.48 -3.74 7.64
N ARG A 42 -11.01 -3.98 6.42
CA ARG A 42 -10.25 -5.19 6.03
C ARG A 42 -8.77 -4.88 5.89
N GLY A 43 -7.94 -5.76 6.43
CA GLY A 43 -6.52 -5.84 6.17
C GLY A 43 -6.16 -7.16 5.49
N GLN A 44 -4.88 -7.41 5.27
CA GLN A 44 -4.42 -8.67 4.70
C GLN A 44 -4.74 -9.85 5.65
N ARG A 45 -5.11 -11.01 5.09
CA ARG A 45 -5.27 -12.30 5.78
C ARG A 45 -6.34 -12.36 6.86
N GLY A 46 -7.39 -11.59 6.74
CA GLY A 46 -8.43 -11.53 7.75
C GLY A 46 -8.11 -10.61 8.93
N ASN A 47 -6.96 -9.93 8.92
CA ASN A 47 -6.70 -8.84 9.84
C ASN A 47 -7.71 -7.71 9.60
N LYS A 48 -8.04 -6.99 10.67
CA LYS A 48 -8.92 -5.83 10.62
C LYS A 48 -8.09 -4.55 10.49
N TRP A 49 -8.64 -3.59 9.73
CA TRP A 49 -8.18 -2.21 9.75
C TRP A 49 -9.04 -1.43 10.74
N HIS A 50 -8.40 -0.85 11.76
CA HIS A 50 -9.04 -0.03 12.79
C HIS A 50 -8.81 1.45 12.49
N SER A 51 -9.88 2.25 12.52
CA SER A 51 -9.83 3.68 12.25
C SER A 51 -10.88 4.38 13.08
N ALA A 52 -10.50 5.42 13.81
CA ALA A 52 -11.45 6.31 14.48
C ALA A 52 -12.21 7.13 13.44
N THR A 53 -13.50 7.36 13.70
CA THR A 53 -14.41 8.05 12.77
C THR A 53 -13.90 9.46 12.43
N GLY A 54 -13.68 9.71 11.13
CA GLY A 54 -13.30 11.05 10.63
C GLY A 54 -11.87 11.49 10.94
N GLU A 55 -11.07 10.68 11.65
CA GLU A 55 -9.70 11.04 12.01
C GLU A 55 -8.64 10.54 11.00
N ASN A 56 -9.00 9.60 10.14
CA ASN A 56 -8.09 8.94 9.22
C ASN A 56 -8.65 8.93 7.80
N LEU A 57 -7.80 8.74 6.81
CA LEU A 57 -8.22 8.55 5.43
C LEU A 57 -8.33 7.05 5.13
N THR A 58 -9.55 6.59 4.87
CA THR A 58 -9.83 5.22 4.42
C THR A 58 -10.56 5.24 3.09
N PHE A 59 -9.96 4.67 2.06
CA PHE A 59 -10.52 4.67 0.72
C PHE A 59 -10.03 3.48 -0.10
N SER A 60 -10.69 3.24 -1.23
CA SER A 60 -10.30 2.25 -2.22
C SER A 60 -10.36 2.86 -3.61
N ILE A 61 -9.31 2.62 -4.41
CA ILE A 61 -9.26 2.98 -5.81
C ILE A 61 -9.58 1.70 -6.59
N ALA A 62 -10.66 1.76 -7.37
CA ALA A 62 -11.04 0.69 -8.27
C ALA A 62 -10.53 1.00 -9.68
N LEU A 63 -9.79 0.07 -10.26
CA LEU A 63 -9.16 0.19 -11.56
C LEU A 63 -9.69 -0.91 -12.50
N ARG A 64 -10.04 -0.55 -13.72
CA ARG A 64 -10.26 -1.47 -14.83
C ARG A 64 -9.11 -1.33 -15.82
N PHE A 65 -8.49 -2.43 -16.21
CA PHE A 65 -7.36 -2.45 -17.13
C PHE A 65 -7.79 -2.59 -18.58
N GLY A 66 -6.84 -2.39 -19.51
CA GLY A 66 -7.10 -2.45 -20.95
C GLY A 66 -7.56 -1.11 -21.58
N ASN A 67 -7.23 0.01 -20.96
CA ASN A 67 -7.56 1.35 -21.47
C ASN A 67 -6.35 2.31 -21.35
N SER A 68 -6.49 3.51 -21.91
CA SER A 68 -5.40 4.50 -21.98
C SER A 68 -4.94 5.07 -20.63
N LEU A 69 -5.73 4.93 -19.57
CA LEU A 69 -5.36 5.41 -18.24
C LEU A 69 -4.56 4.37 -17.45
N THR A 70 -4.93 3.10 -17.58
CA THR A 70 -4.40 2.01 -16.74
C THR A 70 -3.47 1.06 -17.49
N GLY A 71 -3.48 1.10 -18.84
CA GLY A 71 -2.71 0.18 -19.67
C GLY A 71 -3.09 -1.28 -19.47
N ASN A 72 -2.15 -2.18 -19.73
CA ASN A 72 -2.24 -3.61 -19.47
C ASN A 72 -1.19 -4.02 -18.45
N VAL A 73 -1.57 -4.91 -17.52
CA VAL A 73 -0.67 -5.50 -16.53
C VAL A 73 -0.79 -7.01 -16.60
N ARG A 74 0.31 -7.71 -16.87
CA ARG A 74 0.31 -9.17 -16.82
C ARG A 74 0.20 -9.65 -15.38
N ALA A 75 -0.40 -10.82 -15.19
CA ALA A 75 -0.57 -11.41 -13.86
C ALA A 75 0.78 -11.57 -13.13
N MET A 76 1.85 -11.90 -13.85
CA MET A 76 3.20 -12.01 -13.29
C MET A 76 3.82 -10.66 -12.89
N ASP A 77 3.38 -9.57 -13.48
CA ASP A 77 3.88 -8.21 -13.22
C ASP A 77 3.01 -7.46 -12.19
N GLN A 78 2.01 -8.11 -11.61
CA GLN A 78 1.00 -7.46 -10.75
C GLN A 78 1.59 -6.72 -9.54
N PHE A 79 2.83 -7.01 -9.14
CA PHE A 79 3.50 -6.30 -8.04
C PHE A 79 3.68 -4.81 -8.33
N VAL A 80 3.71 -4.40 -9.61
CA VAL A 80 3.75 -2.98 -10.02
C VAL A 80 2.61 -2.17 -9.38
N LEU A 81 1.44 -2.78 -9.15
CA LEU A 81 0.31 -2.10 -8.50
C LEU A 81 0.59 -1.82 -7.02
N THR A 82 1.37 -2.69 -6.37
CA THR A 82 1.85 -2.46 -5.01
C THR A 82 2.88 -1.33 -4.98
N GLU A 83 3.78 -1.26 -5.96
CA GLU A 83 4.75 -0.17 -6.09
C GLU A 83 4.06 1.17 -6.33
N VAL A 84 3.09 1.23 -7.26
CA VAL A 84 2.26 2.42 -7.50
C VAL A 84 1.62 2.90 -6.20
N ALA A 85 0.93 2.02 -5.48
CA ALA A 85 0.22 2.39 -4.27
C ALA A 85 1.18 2.83 -3.15
N ALA A 86 2.24 2.05 -2.89
CA ALA A 86 3.17 2.31 -1.80
C ALA A 86 3.98 3.59 -2.02
N LEU A 87 4.47 3.82 -3.23
CA LEU A 87 5.20 5.03 -3.59
C LEU A 87 4.29 6.26 -3.54
N SER A 88 3.05 6.16 -4.03
CA SER A 88 2.10 7.28 -3.95
C SER A 88 1.81 7.71 -2.51
N VAL A 89 1.63 6.74 -1.60
CA VAL A 89 1.46 7.04 -0.17
C VAL A 89 2.73 7.61 0.44
N ALA A 90 3.90 7.07 0.06
CA ALA A 90 5.19 7.57 0.54
C ALA A 90 5.44 9.02 0.07
N ASP A 91 5.17 9.33 -1.20
CA ASP A 91 5.31 10.68 -1.76
C ASP A 91 4.38 11.66 -1.04
N PHE A 92 3.09 11.31 -0.88
CA PHE A 92 2.11 12.13 -0.15
C PHE A 92 2.53 12.40 1.29
N LEU A 93 2.92 11.35 2.04
CA LEU A 93 3.31 11.52 3.44
C LEU A 93 4.63 12.29 3.58
N SER A 94 5.56 12.13 2.63
CA SER A 94 6.82 12.90 2.59
C SER A 94 6.56 14.38 2.30
N ASP A 95 5.62 14.71 1.39
CA ASP A 95 5.16 16.09 1.16
C ASP A 95 4.59 16.74 2.43
N LYS A 96 3.91 15.95 3.27
CA LYS A 96 3.44 16.40 4.59
C LYS A 96 4.55 16.44 5.65
N GLY A 97 5.77 16.03 5.34
CA GLY A 97 6.96 16.12 6.20
C GLY A 97 7.27 14.89 7.03
N ALA A 98 6.66 13.74 6.73
CA ALA A 98 6.98 12.49 7.41
C ALA A 98 8.19 11.78 6.74
N ASP A 99 9.17 11.32 7.52
CA ASP A 99 10.26 10.46 7.04
C ASP A 99 9.78 9.01 7.00
N VAL A 100 9.31 8.59 5.83
CA VAL A 100 8.65 7.29 5.65
C VAL A 100 9.57 6.24 5.04
N ARG A 101 9.27 4.97 5.33
CA ARG A 101 9.87 3.80 4.71
C ARG A 101 8.76 2.81 4.32
N ILE A 102 8.97 2.08 3.24
CA ILE A 102 8.07 1.01 2.81
C ILE A 102 8.49 -0.28 3.51
N LYS A 103 7.66 -0.76 4.43
CA LYS A 103 7.83 -2.12 4.97
C LYS A 103 7.13 -3.09 4.02
N TRP A 104 7.95 -3.86 3.30
CA TRP A 104 7.48 -4.84 2.33
C TRP A 104 6.40 -5.77 2.92
N PRO A 105 5.34 -6.07 2.14
CA PRO A 105 5.15 -5.62 0.75
C PRO A 105 4.40 -4.27 0.64
N ASN A 106 3.58 -3.86 1.59
CA ASN A 106 2.50 -2.89 1.40
C ASN A 106 2.15 -2.08 2.65
N ASP A 107 3.05 -1.96 3.60
CA ASP A 107 2.87 -1.11 4.78
C ASP A 107 3.81 0.11 4.69
N ILE A 108 3.36 1.26 5.14
CA ILE A 108 4.22 2.43 5.29
C ILE A 108 4.51 2.66 6.77
N TYR A 109 5.78 2.87 7.06
CA TYR A 109 6.31 3.07 8.40
C TYR A 109 6.97 4.43 8.53
N VAL A 110 6.83 5.03 9.71
CA VAL A 110 7.67 6.13 10.19
C VAL A 110 8.49 5.57 11.35
N ARG A 111 9.81 5.51 11.18
CA ARG A 111 10.69 4.73 12.07
C ARG A 111 10.19 3.27 12.15
N ASP A 112 9.89 2.76 13.35
CA ASP A 112 9.39 1.40 13.58
C ASP A 112 7.87 1.35 13.80
N ARG A 113 7.12 2.38 13.35
CA ARG A 113 5.67 2.50 13.57
C ARG A 113 4.90 2.58 12.28
N LYS A 114 3.81 1.83 12.20
CA LYS A 114 2.94 1.77 11.03
C LYS A 114 2.02 2.98 10.95
N ILE A 115 2.12 3.74 9.84
CA ILE A 115 1.25 4.88 9.53
C ILE A 115 0.20 4.55 8.48
N CYS A 116 0.49 3.60 7.57
CA CYS A 116 -0.44 3.20 6.52
C CYS A 116 -0.39 1.69 6.29
N GLY A 117 -1.53 1.12 5.94
CA GLY A 117 -1.66 -0.25 5.44
C GLY A 117 -2.48 -0.28 4.16
N MET A 118 -2.13 -1.20 3.27
CA MET A 118 -2.79 -1.36 1.98
C MET A 118 -3.29 -2.78 1.77
N LEU A 119 -4.42 -2.93 1.06
CA LEU A 119 -4.98 -4.21 0.64
C LEU A 119 -5.34 -4.15 -0.84
N ILE A 120 -4.53 -4.82 -1.66
CA ILE A 120 -4.72 -4.87 -3.10
C ILE A 120 -5.35 -6.21 -3.48
N GLU A 121 -6.48 -6.16 -4.19
CA GLU A 121 -7.25 -7.32 -4.62
C GLU A 121 -7.40 -7.27 -6.14
N ASN A 122 -6.73 -8.20 -6.84
CA ASN A 122 -6.71 -8.26 -8.30
C ASN A 122 -7.63 -9.37 -8.81
N SER A 123 -8.35 -9.10 -9.91
CA SER A 123 -9.06 -10.13 -10.68
C SER A 123 -8.34 -10.34 -12.01
N LEU A 124 -8.13 -11.60 -12.36
CA LEU A 124 -7.43 -11.98 -13.57
C LEU A 124 -8.38 -12.43 -14.68
N ARG A 125 -8.00 -12.17 -15.93
CA ARG A 125 -8.60 -12.75 -17.12
C ARG A 125 -7.47 -13.32 -18.00
N GLY A 126 -7.34 -14.63 -18.00
CA GLY A 126 -6.18 -15.29 -18.62
C GLY A 126 -4.91 -14.92 -17.84
N ASP A 127 -3.92 -14.40 -18.53
CA ASP A 127 -2.62 -13.98 -17.99
C ASP A 127 -2.52 -12.46 -17.71
N GLU A 128 -3.66 -11.75 -17.77
CA GLU A 128 -3.72 -10.31 -17.52
C GLU A 128 -4.57 -9.97 -16.29
N VAL A 129 -4.24 -8.87 -15.63
CA VAL A 129 -5.07 -8.24 -14.61
C VAL A 129 -6.24 -7.55 -15.30
N ALA A 130 -7.47 -7.99 -15.03
CA ALA A 130 -8.68 -7.37 -15.57
C ALA A 130 -9.12 -6.16 -14.73
N THR A 131 -9.09 -6.31 -13.41
CA THR A 131 -9.45 -5.25 -12.47
C THR A 131 -8.57 -5.32 -11.23
N SER A 132 -8.39 -4.17 -10.55
CA SER A 132 -7.73 -4.10 -9.24
C SER A 132 -8.52 -3.19 -8.30
N ILE A 133 -8.60 -3.58 -7.05
CA ILE A 133 -9.10 -2.72 -5.97
C ILE A 133 -7.94 -2.47 -5.03
N VAL A 134 -7.49 -1.22 -4.98
CA VAL A 134 -6.38 -0.77 -4.15
C VAL A 134 -6.94 -0.08 -2.91
N GLY A 135 -7.12 -0.83 -1.82
CA GLY A 135 -7.56 -0.30 -0.54
C GLY A 135 -6.39 0.29 0.24
N ILE A 136 -6.58 1.51 0.74
CA ILE A 136 -5.56 2.27 1.47
C ILE A 136 -6.16 2.83 2.75
N GLY A 137 -5.50 2.59 3.88
CA GLY A 137 -5.81 3.21 5.16
C GLY A 137 -4.60 4.01 5.64
N ILE A 138 -4.74 5.32 5.78
CA ILE A 138 -3.69 6.23 6.27
C ILE A 138 -4.14 6.82 7.60
N ASN A 139 -3.34 6.62 8.65
CA ASN A 139 -3.57 7.28 9.92
C ASN A 139 -3.15 8.75 9.81
N LEU A 140 -4.11 9.67 9.87
CA LEU A 140 -3.86 11.11 9.75
C LEU A 140 -3.77 11.79 11.11
N ASN A 141 -4.92 11.93 11.79
CA ASN A 141 -5.03 12.76 13.00
C ASN A 141 -5.16 11.93 14.27
N GLN A 142 -5.46 10.64 14.16
CA GLN A 142 -5.65 9.74 15.30
C GLN A 142 -4.43 9.72 16.21
N ARG A 143 -4.62 9.95 17.52
CA ARG A 143 -3.56 9.95 18.53
C ARG A 143 -3.67 8.76 19.46
N ASP A 144 -4.88 8.27 19.71
CA ASP A 144 -5.15 7.13 20.58
C ASP A 144 -5.49 5.89 19.75
N PHE A 145 -4.71 4.84 19.91
CA PHE A 145 -4.88 3.59 19.20
C PHE A 145 -5.21 2.45 20.16
N PRO A 146 -6.01 1.45 19.71
CA PRO A 146 -6.24 0.23 20.48
C PRO A 146 -4.92 -0.44 20.92
N ALA A 147 -4.88 -0.88 22.18
CA ALA A 147 -3.66 -1.45 22.77
C ALA A 147 -3.18 -2.75 22.10
N GLU A 148 -4.07 -3.44 21.41
CA GLU A 148 -3.78 -4.64 20.62
C GLU A 148 -3.01 -4.37 19.32
N LEU A 149 -2.94 -3.12 18.87
CA LEU A 149 -2.14 -2.74 17.71
C LEU A 149 -0.68 -2.57 18.12
N ALA A 150 0.20 -3.36 17.52
CA ALA A 150 1.59 -3.50 18.00
C ALA A 150 2.39 -2.20 17.97
N ASN A 151 2.26 -1.39 16.91
CA ASN A 151 3.12 -0.21 16.70
C ASN A 151 2.49 0.83 15.78
N PRO A 152 1.26 1.31 16.03
CA PRO A 152 0.63 2.31 15.20
C PRO A 152 1.24 3.70 15.42
N THR A 153 1.14 4.55 14.39
CA THR A 153 1.38 5.98 14.45
C THR A 153 0.46 6.70 13.46
N SER A 154 0.44 8.03 13.50
CA SER A 154 -0.29 8.87 12.58
C SER A 154 0.57 10.03 12.09
N LEU A 155 0.10 10.75 11.05
CA LEU A 155 0.75 11.95 10.56
C LEU A 155 0.86 13.00 11.67
N ALA A 156 -0.21 13.20 12.45
CA ALA A 156 -0.22 14.14 13.57
C ALA A 156 0.79 13.79 14.67
N ILE A 157 0.98 12.50 14.97
CA ILE A 157 2.01 12.05 15.93
C ILE A 157 3.41 12.23 15.34
N ALA A 158 3.60 11.90 14.06
CA ALA A 158 4.91 11.91 13.43
C ALA A 158 5.45 13.31 13.14
N THR A 159 4.56 14.25 12.76
CA THR A 159 4.95 15.58 12.25
C THR A 159 4.36 16.75 13.01
N GLY A 160 3.34 16.53 13.86
CA GLY A 160 2.56 17.58 14.49
C GLY A 160 1.51 18.24 13.57
N LYS A 161 1.43 17.84 12.30
CA LYS A 161 0.47 18.41 11.33
C LYS A 161 -0.85 17.61 11.33
N GLU A 162 -1.94 18.31 11.15
CA GLU A 162 -3.27 17.73 10.99
C GLU A 162 -3.84 18.10 9.61
N ILE A 163 -4.60 17.19 9.01
CA ILE A 163 -5.25 17.38 7.71
C ILE A 163 -6.56 16.59 7.68
N GLY A 164 -7.63 17.21 7.16
CA GLY A 164 -8.92 16.54 7.01
C GLY A 164 -8.89 15.40 5.99
N PRO A 165 -9.67 14.31 6.17
CA PRO A 165 -9.65 13.17 5.24
C PRO A 165 -9.98 13.53 3.78
N LYS A 166 -10.88 14.49 3.55
CA LYS A 166 -11.26 14.92 2.20
C LYS A 166 -10.12 15.66 1.52
N GLU A 167 -9.53 16.63 2.22
CA GLU A 167 -8.35 17.36 1.75
C GLU A 167 -7.16 16.41 1.50
N ALA A 168 -6.92 15.47 2.43
CA ALA A 168 -5.86 14.48 2.28
C ALA A 168 -6.05 13.59 1.04
N LEU A 169 -7.28 13.21 0.68
CA LEU A 169 -7.55 12.46 -0.54
C LEU A 169 -7.30 13.30 -1.79
N GLU A 170 -7.73 14.56 -1.80
CA GLU A 170 -7.48 15.49 -2.91
C GLU A 170 -5.98 15.71 -3.14
N ASP A 171 -5.21 15.87 -2.06
CA ASP A 171 -3.76 16.03 -2.11
C ASP A 171 -3.02 14.74 -2.51
N PHE A 172 -3.55 13.56 -2.16
CA PHE A 172 -2.96 12.26 -2.48
C PHE A 172 -3.12 11.88 -3.96
N LEU A 173 -4.28 12.16 -4.57
CA LEU A 173 -4.61 11.66 -5.91
C LEU A 173 -3.60 12.06 -7.01
N PRO A 174 -3.03 13.27 -7.03
CA PRO A 174 -1.98 13.62 -7.99
C PRO A 174 -0.76 12.69 -7.94
N PHE A 175 -0.32 12.28 -6.76
CA PHE A 175 0.80 11.32 -6.61
C PHE A 175 0.42 9.95 -7.16
N PHE A 176 -0.80 9.48 -6.89
CA PHE A 176 -1.26 8.20 -7.41
C PHE A 176 -1.34 8.20 -8.95
N LEU A 177 -1.86 9.26 -9.55
CA LEU A 177 -1.93 9.37 -11.00
C LEU A 177 -0.57 9.45 -11.65
N MET A 178 0.37 10.18 -11.05
CA MET A 178 1.76 10.25 -11.52
C MET A 178 2.41 8.85 -11.52
N ARG A 179 2.33 8.12 -10.40
CA ARG A 179 2.90 6.77 -10.30
C ARG A 179 2.19 5.76 -11.21
N LEU A 180 0.87 5.90 -11.38
CA LEU A 180 0.11 5.08 -12.33
C LEU A 180 0.57 5.34 -13.77
N GLU A 181 0.79 6.59 -14.16
CA GLU A 181 1.32 6.95 -15.48
C GLU A 181 2.73 6.39 -15.70
N MET A 182 3.63 6.50 -14.72
CA MET A 182 4.97 5.89 -14.78
C MET A 182 4.88 4.38 -15.00
N SER A 183 3.90 3.69 -14.43
CA SER A 183 3.73 2.24 -14.58
C SER A 183 3.40 1.78 -16.01
N LEU A 184 3.04 2.70 -16.90
CA LEU A 184 2.68 2.39 -18.28
C LEU A 184 3.91 2.14 -19.19
N THR A 185 5.10 2.57 -18.77
CA THR A 185 6.34 2.44 -19.55
C THR A 185 7.36 1.56 -18.84
N THR A 186 8.25 0.93 -19.60
CA THR A 186 9.35 0.11 -19.04
C THR A 186 10.30 0.96 -18.20
N GLU A 187 10.63 2.15 -18.70
CA GLU A 187 11.52 3.10 -18.02
C GLU A 187 10.92 3.58 -16.70
N GLY A 188 9.64 3.96 -16.70
CA GLY A 188 8.94 4.39 -15.50
C GLY A 188 8.79 3.27 -14.45
N ARG A 189 8.57 2.03 -14.89
CA ARG A 189 8.58 0.86 -13.97
C ARG A 189 9.95 0.64 -13.35
N ALA A 190 11.03 0.78 -14.12
CA ALA A 190 12.39 0.65 -13.61
C ALA A 190 12.71 1.78 -12.60
N GLU A 191 12.30 3.01 -12.87
CA GLU A 191 12.45 4.13 -11.96
C GLU A 191 11.67 3.90 -10.66
N MET A 192 10.39 3.52 -10.73
CA MET A 192 9.58 3.18 -9.55
C MET A 192 10.19 2.04 -8.73
N ARG A 193 10.76 1.02 -9.38
CA ARG A 193 11.46 -0.07 -8.70
C ARG A 193 12.65 0.46 -7.89
N ASN A 194 13.43 1.37 -8.45
CA ASN A 194 14.56 1.99 -7.75
C ASN A 194 14.07 2.84 -6.57
N ASP A 195 13.06 3.71 -6.78
CA ASP A 195 12.45 4.52 -5.72
C ASP A 195 11.93 3.65 -4.56
N TYR A 196 11.27 2.52 -4.88
CA TYR A 196 10.77 1.58 -3.88
C TYR A 196 11.92 0.97 -3.06
N LEU A 197 13.00 0.57 -3.74
CA LEU A 197 14.17 -0.01 -3.10
C LEU A 197 14.93 1.00 -2.25
N ASP A 198 14.97 2.27 -2.63
CA ASP A 198 15.68 3.33 -1.90
C ASP A 198 15.05 3.64 -0.53
N ILE A 199 13.73 3.50 -0.43
CA ILE A 199 13.00 3.71 0.82
C ILE A 199 12.53 2.41 1.48
N LEU A 200 13.08 1.24 1.06
CA LEU A 200 12.72 -0.06 1.63
C LEU A 200 13.20 -0.16 3.08
N TYR A 201 12.26 -0.46 3.98
CA TYR A 201 12.51 -0.55 5.43
C TYR A 201 13.50 -1.66 5.77
N ARG A 202 14.53 -1.33 6.57
CA ARG A 202 15.63 -2.22 7.00
C ARG A 202 16.52 -2.76 5.88
N LYS A 203 16.52 -2.14 4.69
CA LYS A 203 17.41 -2.54 3.60
C LYS A 203 18.88 -2.36 3.99
N ASP A 204 19.73 -3.27 3.51
CA ASP A 204 21.19 -3.27 3.61
C ASP A 204 21.77 -3.26 5.04
N LYS A 205 20.96 -3.57 6.04
CA LYS A 205 21.40 -3.73 7.43
C LYS A 205 20.91 -5.05 8.02
N PRO A 206 21.68 -5.71 8.87
CA PRO A 206 21.25 -6.94 9.52
C PRO A 206 20.21 -6.66 10.61
N PHE A 207 19.09 -7.43 10.58
CA PHE A 207 18.02 -7.38 11.57
C PHE A 207 17.49 -8.77 11.87
N PRO A 208 16.83 -8.97 13.02
CA PRO A 208 16.16 -10.22 13.32
C PRO A 208 14.85 -10.36 12.54
N TYR A 209 14.63 -11.54 11.99
CA TYR A 209 13.44 -11.97 11.27
C TYR A 209 13.01 -13.35 11.74
N ARG A 210 11.77 -13.71 11.41
CA ARG A 210 11.25 -15.07 11.56
C ARG A 210 10.88 -15.61 10.19
N ASP A 211 11.33 -16.80 9.87
CA ASP A 211 10.80 -17.60 8.79
C ASP A 211 9.46 -18.19 9.23
N ASN A 212 8.36 -17.71 8.67
CA ASN A 212 7.02 -18.14 9.09
C ASN A 212 6.62 -19.53 8.55
N VAL A 213 7.43 -20.12 7.64
CA VAL A 213 7.24 -21.47 7.13
C VAL A 213 7.86 -22.49 8.10
N THR A 214 9.10 -22.24 8.54
CA THR A 214 9.81 -23.11 9.47
C THR A 214 9.60 -22.76 10.93
N GLY A 215 9.21 -21.51 11.22
CA GLY A 215 9.11 -20.96 12.58
C GLY A 215 10.45 -20.49 13.16
N GLU A 216 11.55 -20.65 12.43
CA GLU A 216 12.90 -20.31 12.91
C GLU A 216 13.16 -18.80 12.86
N GLU A 217 13.87 -18.31 13.85
CA GLU A 217 14.38 -16.94 13.88
C GLU A 217 15.80 -16.90 13.32
N PHE A 218 16.07 -15.87 12.51
CA PHE A 218 17.39 -15.66 11.92
C PHE A 218 17.72 -14.17 11.84
N THR A 219 19.02 -13.87 11.77
CA THR A 219 19.48 -12.52 11.45
C THR A 219 19.78 -12.48 9.95
N GLY A 220 19.05 -11.63 9.21
CA GLY A 220 19.21 -11.48 7.77
C GLY A 220 19.38 -10.02 7.36
N THR A 221 19.77 -9.81 6.12
CA THR A 221 19.90 -8.47 5.52
C THR A 221 19.03 -8.40 4.28
N ILE A 222 17.99 -7.55 4.27
CA ILE A 222 17.16 -7.33 3.07
C ILE A 222 18.03 -6.70 1.99
N LYS A 223 18.11 -7.34 0.82
CA LYS A 223 18.89 -6.87 -0.35
C LYS A 223 18.01 -6.21 -1.42
N GLY A 224 16.72 -6.52 -1.42
CA GLY A 224 15.78 -5.97 -2.40
C GLY A 224 14.56 -6.85 -2.59
N ILE A 225 14.00 -6.79 -3.79
CA ILE A 225 12.86 -7.59 -4.22
C ILE A 225 13.15 -8.21 -5.60
N SER A 226 12.59 -9.39 -5.88
CA SER A 226 12.67 -10.05 -7.18
C SER A 226 11.77 -9.35 -8.22
N ASP A 227 11.89 -9.75 -9.49
CA ASP A 227 11.04 -9.20 -10.58
C ASP A 227 9.54 -9.41 -10.33
N ILE A 228 9.18 -10.48 -9.65
CA ILE A 228 7.79 -10.79 -9.29
C ILE A 228 7.36 -10.26 -7.91
N GLY A 229 8.24 -9.50 -7.24
CA GLY A 229 7.93 -8.82 -5.98
C GLY A 229 8.20 -9.61 -4.70
N GLU A 230 8.92 -10.74 -4.76
CA GLU A 230 9.36 -11.47 -3.56
C GLU A 230 10.48 -10.71 -2.84
N LEU A 231 10.51 -10.77 -1.51
CA LEU A 231 11.58 -10.15 -0.73
C LEU A 231 12.85 -11.00 -0.79
N LEU A 232 13.96 -10.37 -1.12
CA LEU A 232 15.27 -11.00 -1.17
C LEU A 232 16.07 -10.67 0.10
N ALA A 233 16.46 -11.68 0.85
CA ALA A 233 17.27 -11.52 2.06
C ALA A 233 18.55 -12.34 1.99
N GLU A 234 19.68 -11.70 2.34
CA GLU A 234 20.95 -12.38 2.58
C GLU A 234 20.85 -13.07 3.94
N MET A 235 21.06 -14.39 3.93
CA MET A 235 21.05 -15.26 5.10
C MET A 235 22.40 -15.21 5.84
N PRO A 236 22.51 -15.77 7.07
CA PRO A 236 23.78 -15.81 7.81
C PRO A 236 24.93 -16.50 7.07
N ASP A 237 24.64 -17.49 6.25
CA ASP A 237 25.59 -18.21 5.41
C ASP A 237 25.96 -17.49 4.10
N LYS A 238 25.50 -16.26 3.92
CA LYS A 238 25.66 -15.42 2.71
C LYS A 238 24.85 -15.85 1.48
N SER A 239 24.05 -16.88 1.57
CA SER A 239 23.09 -17.21 0.50
C SER A 239 21.99 -16.16 0.41
N ILE A 240 21.40 -15.99 -0.76
CA ILE A 240 20.21 -15.15 -0.96
C ILE A 240 18.98 -16.06 -0.95
N LYS A 241 18.07 -15.80 -0.02
CA LYS A 241 16.77 -16.47 0.04
C LYS A 241 15.67 -15.52 -0.40
N SER A 242 14.78 -16.04 -1.25
CA SER A 242 13.55 -15.35 -1.67
C SER A 242 12.41 -15.73 -0.72
N PHE A 243 11.62 -14.75 -0.33
CA PHE A 243 10.45 -14.92 0.52
C PHE A 243 9.21 -14.38 -0.19
N SER A 244 8.24 -15.25 -0.39
CA SER A 244 6.90 -14.85 -0.83
C SER A 244 6.15 -14.12 0.28
N PHE A 245 5.05 -13.48 -0.07
CA PHE A 245 4.19 -12.81 0.90
C PHE A 245 3.84 -13.77 2.03
N LYS A 246 4.14 -13.35 3.29
CA LYS A 246 3.85 -14.08 4.51
C LYS A 246 4.94 -15.05 5.01
N GLU A 247 5.90 -15.38 4.21
CA GLU A 247 6.93 -16.34 4.59
C GLU A 247 7.98 -15.74 5.54
N ILE A 248 8.05 -14.40 5.62
CA ILE A 248 8.95 -13.71 6.55
C ILE A 248 8.18 -12.81 7.53
N GLY A 249 8.54 -12.88 8.80
CA GLY A 249 8.08 -12.02 9.87
C GLY A 249 9.18 -11.06 10.32
N TYR A 250 8.83 -9.78 10.48
CA TYR A 250 9.73 -8.78 11.04
C TYR A 250 9.63 -8.81 12.57
N ILE A 251 10.75 -8.99 13.27
CA ILE A 251 10.84 -8.87 14.73
C ILE A 251 11.15 -7.39 15.03
N ILE A 252 10.14 -6.66 15.55
CA ILE A 252 10.21 -5.21 15.82
C ILE A 252 10.11 -4.98 17.32
#